data_5c83b3d92569cd3d0d5cd8ee0c9da4a2
#
_entry.id   5c83b3d92569cd3d0d5cd8ee0c9da4a2
#
_cell.length_a   1.000
_cell.length_b   1.000
_cell.length_c   1.000
_cell.angle_alpha   90.00
_cell.angle_beta   90.00
_cell.angle_gamma   90.00
#
_symmetry.space_group_name_H-M   'P 1'
#
loop_
_entity.id
_entity.type
_entity.pdbx_description
1 polymer ?
#
loop_
_entity_poly.entity_id
_entity_poly.type
_entity_poly.pdbx_seq_one_letter_code
_entity_poly.pdbx_strand_id
1 'polypeptide(L)'
;MTATAEAIRPARRSAFREFVAGVGTIMVKELRSRMRGRRAFIVLTIYLGLLALITYGSYLVVAPTARDNFGGGGFVNQANTSAIVGQTIFTLLSIFQLILICFIAPGFTAGQISLEREKQTLDLLVSTPMRPGAIVLGKLLAALAFVVLMIVAAVPITAIVLMYGGASVEDIVRQQLVLLATAVALGAIGLFFSALLKRTQAATVLSYITMLALTVGTVMLFGFWTLLINQENGFGIGPPRRAPEQLLYVNPGIAMLDVVGNTEPGGFGGINALLAQLRGETPNFGGGVDCVADVCQPVDQFGNPVDQAVESGSGYWWPRIAITFVALAALLTFLSTRLVVPAGMRWAFRRRRPAVAARPISVGVENVPGQATVEDIGEVEP
;
A
#
# COMPACT_ATOMS: atom_id res chain seq x y z
N MET A 1 -59.89 14.50 -23.25
CA MET A 1 -59.13 13.83 -22.19
C MET A 1 -57.68 13.95 -22.54
N THR A 2 -57.02 14.97 -22.03
CA THR A 2 -55.58 15.24 -22.24
C THR A 2 -54.82 14.69 -21.04
N ALA A 3 -54.19 13.52 -21.22
CA ALA A 3 -53.29 12.95 -20.23
C ALA A 3 -51.95 13.73 -20.25
N THR A 4 -51.72 14.55 -19.24
CA THR A 4 -50.44 15.20 -18.97
C THR A 4 -49.40 14.13 -18.62
N ALA A 5 -48.51 13.83 -19.56
CA ALA A 5 -47.34 13.04 -19.29
C ALA A 5 -46.43 13.78 -18.28
N GLU A 6 -46.55 13.42 -17.03
CA GLU A 6 -45.70 13.91 -15.96
C GLU A 6 -44.27 13.39 -16.21
N ALA A 7 -43.40 14.26 -16.72
CA ALA A 7 -42.02 13.94 -16.95
C ALA A 7 -41.34 13.62 -15.60
N ILE A 8 -41.12 12.35 -15.32
CA ILE A 8 -40.36 11.86 -14.15
C ILE A 8 -38.97 12.48 -14.23
N ARG A 9 -38.76 13.57 -13.48
CA ARG A 9 -37.42 14.17 -13.30
C ARG A 9 -36.55 13.16 -12.57
N PRO A 10 -35.45 12.69 -13.17
CA PRO A 10 -34.54 11.77 -12.47
C PRO A 10 -34.02 12.47 -11.22
N ALA A 11 -34.19 11.84 -10.06
CA ALA A 11 -33.71 12.35 -8.80
C ALA A 11 -32.22 12.71 -8.92
N ARG A 12 -31.89 13.96 -8.61
CA ARG A 12 -30.54 14.51 -8.69
C ARG A 12 -29.65 13.77 -7.72
N ARG A 13 -29.02 12.68 -8.17
CA ARG A 13 -28.05 11.93 -7.38
C ARG A 13 -26.93 12.89 -6.96
N SER A 14 -26.54 12.88 -5.68
CA SER A 14 -25.45 13.74 -5.21
C SER A 14 -24.20 13.45 -6.03
N ALA A 15 -23.45 14.47 -6.39
CA ALA A 15 -22.21 14.35 -7.19
C ALA A 15 -21.18 13.38 -6.58
N PHE A 16 -21.27 13.16 -5.27
CA PHE A 16 -20.47 12.19 -4.54
C PHE A 16 -20.91 10.75 -4.83
N ARG A 17 -22.23 10.48 -4.82
CA ARG A 17 -22.76 9.14 -5.14
C ARG A 17 -22.44 8.72 -6.57
N GLU A 18 -22.51 9.65 -7.53
CA GLU A 18 -22.09 9.40 -8.92
C GLU A 18 -20.59 9.09 -9.03
N PHE A 19 -19.76 9.81 -8.27
CA PHE A 19 -18.33 9.56 -8.22
C PHE A 19 -18.04 8.16 -7.65
N VAL A 20 -18.60 7.80 -6.51
CA VAL A 20 -18.40 6.50 -5.87
C VAL A 20 -18.92 5.36 -6.76
N ALA A 21 -20.10 5.52 -7.39
CA ALA A 21 -20.62 4.55 -8.32
C ALA A 21 -19.69 4.35 -9.53
N GLY A 22 -19.11 5.43 -10.06
CA GLY A 22 -18.14 5.39 -11.15
C GLY A 22 -16.87 4.63 -10.77
N VAL A 23 -16.30 4.90 -9.58
CA VAL A 23 -15.15 4.18 -9.04
C VAL A 23 -15.46 2.70 -8.90
N GLY A 24 -16.61 2.35 -8.30
CA GLY A 24 -17.01 0.96 -8.09
C GLY A 24 -17.21 0.19 -9.40
N THR A 25 -17.81 0.82 -10.40
CA THR A 25 -18.03 0.18 -11.73
C THR A 25 -16.71 -0.17 -12.40
N ILE A 26 -15.74 0.74 -12.38
CA ILE A 26 -14.40 0.51 -12.97
C ILE A 26 -13.65 -0.55 -12.17
N MET A 27 -13.66 -0.43 -10.83
CA MET A 27 -13.01 -1.38 -9.94
C MET A 27 -13.51 -2.81 -10.17
N VAL A 28 -14.82 -3.03 -10.20
CA VAL A 28 -15.42 -4.37 -10.41
C VAL A 28 -15.08 -4.91 -11.80
N LYS A 29 -15.16 -4.08 -12.84
CA LYS A 29 -14.80 -4.46 -14.21
C LYS A 29 -13.34 -4.93 -14.29
N GLU A 30 -12.41 -4.12 -13.78
CA GLU A 30 -10.97 -4.41 -13.82
C GLU A 30 -10.63 -5.63 -12.95
N LEU A 31 -11.20 -5.72 -11.74
CA LEU A 31 -10.98 -6.84 -10.83
C LEU A 31 -11.46 -8.16 -11.44
N ARG A 32 -12.68 -8.17 -12.01
CA ARG A 32 -13.21 -9.35 -12.70
C ARG A 32 -12.34 -9.78 -13.87
N SER A 33 -11.81 -8.82 -14.64
CA SER A 33 -10.90 -9.10 -15.76
C SER A 33 -9.60 -9.73 -15.29
N ARG A 34 -9.05 -9.27 -14.16
CA ARG A 34 -7.78 -9.77 -13.60
C ARG A 34 -7.92 -11.12 -12.90
N MET A 35 -9.01 -11.33 -12.15
CA MET A 35 -9.24 -12.55 -11.39
C MET A 35 -9.80 -13.70 -12.24
N ARG A 36 -10.22 -13.45 -13.47
CA ARG A 36 -10.83 -14.45 -14.35
C ARG A 36 -9.84 -15.48 -14.91
N GLY A 37 -8.53 -15.27 -14.77
CA GLY A 37 -7.50 -16.12 -15.38
C GLY A 37 -6.75 -17.00 -14.38
N ARG A 38 -6.20 -18.12 -14.85
CA ARG A 38 -5.29 -19.00 -14.07
C ARG A 38 -4.07 -18.25 -13.53
N ARG A 39 -3.69 -17.12 -14.16
CA ARG A 39 -2.51 -16.32 -13.78
C ARG A 39 -2.62 -15.74 -12.37
N ALA A 40 -3.80 -15.26 -11.95
CA ALA A 40 -3.99 -14.73 -10.61
C ALA A 40 -3.80 -15.81 -9.53
N PHE A 41 -4.35 -17.00 -9.75
CA PHE A 41 -4.17 -18.14 -8.85
C PHE A 41 -2.73 -18.60 -8.79
N ILE A 42 -2.03 -18.68 -9.93
CA ILE A 42 -0.61 -19.06 -9.98
C ILE A 42 0.24 -18.10 -9.16
N VAL A 43 0.05 -16.79 -9.35
CA VAL A 43 0.81 -15.75 -8.60
C VAL A 43 0.53 -15.87 -7.11
N LEU A 44 -0.74 -16.03 -6.71
CA LEU A 44 -1.12 -16.20 -5.30
C LEU A 44 -0.51 -17.48 -4.71
N THR A 45 -0.55 -18.60 -5.43
CA THR A 45 0.01 -19.87 -4.98
C THR A 45 1.54 -19.79 -4.83
N ILE A 46 2.23 -19.18 -5.80
CA ILE A 46 3.68 -18.95 -5.72
C ILE A 46 4.01 -18.06 -4.52
N TYR A 47 3.26 -16.98 -4.32
CA TYR A 47 3.44 -16.07 -3.19
C TYR A 47 3.30 -16.79 -1.85
N LEU A 48 2.20 -17.52 -1.64
CA LEU A 48 1.98 -18.29 -0.41
C LEU A 48 2.99 -19.42 -0.25
N GLY A 49 3.35 -20.09 -1.35
CA GLY A 49 4.40 -21.12 -1.36
C GLY A 49 5.76 -20.57 -0.93
N LEU A 50 6.14 -19.40 -1.40
CA LEU A 50 7.38 -18.72 -0.99
C LEU A 50 7.34 -18.34 0.50
N LEU A 51 6.22 -17.80 1.00
CA LEU A 51 6.07 -17.50 2.43
C LEU A 51 6.15 -18.77 3.29
N ALA A 52 5.48 -19.84 2.89
CA ALA A 52 5.53 -21.11 3.58
C ALA A 52 6.95 -21.71 3.56
N LEU A 53 7.66 -21.60 2.44
CA LEU A 53 9.05 -22.05 2.30
C LEU A 53 9.99 -21.29 3.23
N ILE A 54 9.86 -19.95 3.30
CA ILE A 54 10.65 -19.10 4.20
C ILE A 54 10.33 -19.44 5.66
N THR A 55 9.05 -19.59 6.01
CA THR A 55 8.64 -19.96 7.37
C THR A 55 9.21 -21.31 7.79
N TYR A 56 9.07 -22.32 6.94
CA TYR A 56 9.61 -23.66 7.21
C TYR A 56 11.13 -23.69 7.22
N GLY A 57 11.78 -23.02 6.25
CA GLY A 57 13.25 -22.91 6.19
C GLY A 57 13.83 -22.19 7.40
N SER A 58 13.19 -21.08 7.83
CA SER A 58 13.58 -20.36 9.05
C SER A 58 13.49 -21.25 10.28
N TYR A 59 12.41 -22.03 10.40
CA TYR A 59 12.25 -22.96 11.51
C TYR A 59 13.37 -24.01 11.56
N LEU A 60 13.74 -24.61 10.41
CA LEU A 60 14.80 -25.61 10.34
C LEU A 60 16.17 -25.08 10.76
N VAL A 61 16.45 -23.80 10.53
CA VAL A 61 17.74 -23.18 10.87
C VAL A 61 17.72 -22.63 12.30
N VAL A 62 16.65 -21.97 12.71
CA VAL A 62 16.59 -21.24 13.98
C VAL A 62 16.32 -22.16 15.15
N ALA A 63 15.47 -23.20 15.00
CA ALA A 63 15.09 -24.07 16.10
C ALA A 63 16.25 -24.88 16.69
N PRO A 64 17.19 -25.48 15.90
CA PRO A 64 18.36 -26.12 16.44
C PRO A 64 19.32 -25.12 17.12
N THR A 65 19.63 -24.01 16.44
CA THR A 65 20.59 -23.01 16.97
C THR A 65 20.10 -22.36 18.27
N ALA A 66 18.79 -22.14 18.39
CA ALA A 66 18.21 -21.65 19.63
C ALA A 66 18.31 -22.66 20.77
N ARG A 67 18.12 -23.96 20.49
CA ARG A 67 18.30 -25.03 21.49
C ARG A 67 19.72 -25.16 21.97
N ASP A 68 20.70 -25.11 21.04
CA ASP A 68 22.11 -25.25 21.37
C ASP A 68 22.64 -24.05 22.19
N ASN A 69 22.20 -22.84 21.89
CA ASN A 69 22.66 -21.63 22.57
C ASN A 69 21.93 -21.33 23.88
N PHE A 70 20.65 -21.68 23.99
CA PHE A 70 19.79 -21.28 25.11
C PHE A 70 19.17 -22.47 25.87
N GLY A 71 19.32 -23.71 25.39
CA GLY A 71 18.68 -24.92 25.93
C GLY A 71 19.30 -25.49 27.20
N GLY A 72 20.39 -24.93 27.73
CA GLY A 72 21.20 -25.50 28.83
C GLY A 72 20.65 -25.40 30.25
N GLY A 73 19.46 -24.90 30.47
CA GLY A 73 18.95 -24.71 31.86
C GLY A 73 17.45 -24.66 31.98
N GLY A 74 16.82 -25.71 32.48
CA GLY A 74 15.50 -25.77 33.07
C GLY A 74 14.29 -25.29 32.22
N PHE A 75 13.08 -25.45 32.75
CA PHE A 75 11.80 -25.11 32.10
C PHE A 75 11.65 -23.62 31.70
N VAL A 76 12.27 -22.71 32.46
CA VAL A 76 12.22 -21.26 32.18
C VAL A 76 12.98 -20.90 30.88
N ASN A 77 14.09 -21.59 30.62
CA ASN A 77 14.88 -21.37 29.40
C ASN A 77 14.17 -21.95 28.15
N GLN A 78 13.33 -22.97 28.31
CA GLN A 78 12.62 -23.58 27.18
C GLN A 78 11.51 -22.65 26.64
N ALA A 79 10.78 -21.96 27.53
CA ALA A 79 9.76 -20.97 27.11
C ALA A 79 10.40 -19.78 26.41
N ASN A 80 11.52 -19.28 26.93
CA ASN A 80 12.29 -18.18 26.29
C ASN A 80 12.84 -18.60 24.93
N THR A 81 13.34 -19.85 24.81
CA THR A 81 13.85 -20.40 23.55
C THR A 81 12.76 -20.45 22.47
N SER A 82 11.54 -20.89 22.81
CA SER A 82 10.45 -20.93 21.85
C SER A 82 10.03 -19.52 21.39
N ALA A 83 9.98 -18.56 22.30
CA ALA A 83 9.66 -17.17 21.99
C ALA A 83 10.70 -16.52 21.05
N ILE A 84 12.01 -16.79 21.27
CA ILE A 84 13.08 -16.32 20.37
C ILE A 84 12.94 -16.94 18.98
N VAL A 85 12.62 -18.25 18.89
CA VAL A 85 12.36 -18.92 17.60
C VAL A 85 11.18 -18.25 16.88
N GLY A 86 10.06 -18.06 17.58
CA GLY A 86 8.88 -17.41 17.02
C GLY A 86 9.14 -15.99 16.52
N GLN A 87 9.83 -15.19 17.33
CA GLN A 87 10.18 -13.81 16.97
C GLN A 87 11.11 -13.75 15.75
N THR A 88 12.10 -14.64 15.68
CA THR A 88 13.00 -14.71 14.52
C THR A 88 12.25 -15.05 13.25
N ILE A 89 11.35 -16.05 13.32
CA ILE A 89 10.51 -16.46 12.18
C ILE A 89 9.60 -15.30 11.77
N PHE A 90 8.97 -14.61 12.74
CA PHE A 90 8.13 -13.43 12.49
C PHE A 90 8.89 -12.33 11.77
N THR A 91 10.11 -12.04 12.23
CA THR A 91 10.99 -11.03 11.64
C THR A 91 11.32 -11.34 10.18
N LEU A 92 11.82 -12.55 9.94
CA LEU A 92 12.21 -12.98 8.59
C LEU A 92 11.01 -13.01 7.65
N LEU A 93 9.87 -13.52 8.11
CA LEU A 93 8.63 -13.56 7.35
C LEU A 93 8.13 -12.16 7.01
N SER A 94 8.13 -11.24 7.98
CA SER A 94 7.66 -9.86 7.82
C SER A 94 8.52 -9.08 6.82
N ILE A 95 9.84 -9.17 6.92
CA ILE A 95 10.77 -8.53 5.99
C ILE A 95 10.62 -9.12 4.60
N PHE A 96 10.55 -10.44 4.49
CA PHE A 96 10.38 -11.11 3.19
C PHE A 96 9.05 -10.73 2.53
N GLN A 97 7.95 -10.70 3.31
CA GLN A 97 6.65 -10.28 2.83
C GLN A 97 6.66 -8.83 2.37
N LEU A 98 7.34 -7.93 3.10
CA LEU A 98 7.53 -6.54 2.68
C LEU A 98 8.26 -6.46 1.32
N ILE A 99 9.36 -7.19 1.17
CA ILE A 99 10.11 -7.23 -0.09
C ILE A 99 9.21 -7.67 -1.25
N LEU A 100 8.44 -8.75 -1.07
CA LEU A 100 7.52 -9.23 -2.10
C LEU A 100 6.49 -8.15 -2.48
N ILE A 101 5.88 -7.48 -1.49
CA ILE A 101 4.90 -6.41 -1.73
C ILE A 101 5.56 -5.21 -2.43
N CYS A 102 6.79 -4.85 -2.07
CA CYS A 102 7.54 -3.78 -2.74
C CYS A 102 7.74 -4.05 -4.23
N PHE A 103 7.95 -5.31 -4.63
CA PHE A 103 8.06 -5.68 -6.04
C PHE A 103 6.70 -5.82 -6.73
N ILE A 104 5.72 -6.39 -6.06
CA ILE A 104 4.43 -6.71 -6.65
C ILE A 104 3.57 -5.46 -6.85
N ALA A 105 3.51 -4.54 -5.87
CA ALA A 105 2.61 -3.39 -5.94
C ALA A 105 2.90 -2.46 -7.13
N PRO A 106 4.15 -2.00 -7.40
CA PRO A 106 4.44 -1.21 -8.60
C PRO A 106 4.19 -2.00 -9.89
N GLY A 107 4.54 -3.30 -9.92
CA GLY A 107 4.35 -4.17 -11.08
C GLY A 107 2.90 -4.22 -11.56
N PHE A 108 1.94 -4.23 -10.62
CA PHE A 108 0.51 -4.22 -10.96
C PHE A 108 -0.05 -2.85 -11.35
N THR A 109 0.60 -1.76 -10.94
CA THR A 109 0.06 -0.40 -11.11
C THR A 109 0.73 0.40 -12.21
N ALA A 110 2.03 0.18 -12.48
CA ALA A 110 2.83 0.98 -13.42
C ALA A 110 2.36 0.93 -14.88
N GLY A 111 1.64 -0.12 -15.29
CA GLY A 111 1.10 -0.27 -16.65
C GLY A 111 -0.34 0.19 -16.85
N GLN A 112 -1.05 0.67 -15.80
CA GLN A 112 -2.49 0.81 -15.83
C GLN A 112 -3.04 1.85 -16.81
N ILE A 113 -2.34 2.94 -16.99
CA ILE A 113 -2.74 4.06 -17.86
C ILE A 113 -1.90 4.06 -19.13
N SER A 114 -0.59 3.82 -19.01
CA SER A 114 0.33 3.80 -20.15
C SER A 114 -0.03 2.71 -21.16
N LEU A 115 -0.46 1.51 -20.72
CA LEU A 115 -0.90 0.43 -21.59
C LEU A 115 -2.15 0.80 -22.41
N GLU A 116 -3.11 1.52 -21.82
CA GLU A 116 -4.28 2.01 -22.55
C GLU A 116 -3.92 3.10 -23.56
N ARG A 117 -2.91 3.92 -23.19
CA ARG A 117 -2.37 4.93 -24.10
C ARG A 117 -1.64 4.28 -25.30
N GLU A 118 -0.85 3.24 -25.06
CA GLU A 118 -0.20 2.45 -26.12
C GLU A 118 -1.21 1.78 -27.05
N LYS A 119 -2.31 1.27 -26.48
CA LYS A 119 -3.41 0.64 -27.24
C LYS A 119 -4.39 1.64 -27.88
N GLN A 120 -4.16 2.94 -27.70
CA GLN A 120 -5.05 4.01 -28.18
C GLN A 120 -6.51 3.93 -27.66
N THR A 121 -6.71 3.25 -26.55
CA THR A 121 -8.06 3.09 -25.92
C THR A 121 -8.34 4.14 -24.86
N LEU A 122 -7.35 4.95 -24.47
CA LEU A 122 -7.50 5.98 -23.45
C LEU A 122 -8.50 7.07 -23.86
N ASP A 123 -8.47 7.50 -25.13
CA ASP A 123 -9.36 8.56 -25.64
C ASP A 123 -10.82 8.11 -25.60
N LEU A 124 -11.09 6.82 -25.92
CA LEU A 124 -12.39 6.21 -25.79
C LEU A 124 -12.87 6.19 -24.32
N LEU A 125 -11.97 5.90 -23.39
CA LEU A 125 -12.30 5.87 -21.97
C LEU A 125 -12.60 7.29 -21.43
N VAL A 126 -11.83 8.29 -21.85
CA VAL A 126 -12.01 9.69 -21.43
C VAL A 126 -13.24 10.33 -22.08
N SER A 127 -13.73 9.83 -23.23
CA SER A 127 -14.96 10.30 -23.87
C SER A 127 -16.22 9.87 -23.10
N THR A 128 -16.13 8.89 -22.18
CA THR A 128 -17.25 8.50 -21.32
C THR A 128 -17.65 9.65 -20.36
N PRO A 129 -18.93 9.78 -19.97
CA PRO A 129 -19.41 10.86 -19.11
C PRO A 129 -18.91 10.74 -17.64
N MET A 130 -17.86 9.96 -17.39
CA MET A 130 -17.33 9.71 -16.05
C MET A 130 -16.26 10.76 -15.66
N ARG A 131 -16.16 11.02 -14.36
CA ARG A 131 -15.14 11.94 -13.85
C ARG A 131 -13.75 11.29 -13.96
N PRO A 132 -12.72 11.99 -14.46
CA PRO A 132 -11.38 11.43 -14.61
C PRO A 132 -10.79 10.87 -13.32
N GLY A 133 -11.08 11.51 -12.18
CA GLY A 133 -10.68 11.01 -10.87
C GLY A 133 -11.30 9.65 -10.51
N ALA A 134 -12.53 9.38 -10.97
CA ALA A 134 -13.15 8.07 -10.76
C ALA A 134 -12.46 6.97 -11.57
N ILE A 135 -11.97 7.30 -12.77
CA ILE A 135 -11.19 6.38 -13.61
C ILE A 135 -9.87 6.02 -12.95
N VAL A 136 -9.09 7.04 -12.55
CA VAL A 136 -7.77 6.85 -11.94
C VAL A 136 -7.89 6.10 -10.62
N LEU A 137 -8.81 6.51 -9.73
CA LEU A 137 -9.01 5.86 -8.44
C LEU A 137 -9.55 4.43 -8.59
N GLY A 138 -10.49 4.20 -9.51
CA GLY A 138 -11.02 2.87 -9.79
C GLY A 138 -9.97 1.89 -10.26
N LYS A 139 -9.03 2.34 -11.12
CA LYS A 139 -7.89 1.54 -11.59
C LYS A 139 -6.90 1.24 -10.46
N LEU A 140 -6.57 2.25 -9.64
CA LEU A 140 -5.70 2.06 -8.48
C LEU A 140 -6.29 1.04 -7.51
N LEU A 141 -7.56 1.20 -7.13
CA LEU A 141 -8.23 0.30 -6.20
C LEU A 141 -8.35 -1.13 -6.76
N ALA A 142 -8.61 -1.29 -8.07
CA ALA A 142 -8.64 -2.60 -8.70
C ALA A 142 -7.27 -3.29 -8.69
N ALA A 143 -6.19 -2.55 -8.89
CA ALA A 143 -4.83 -3.08 -8.81
C ALA A 143 -4.46 -3.44 -7.37
N LEU A 144 -4.76 -2.54 -6.42
CA LEU A 144 -4.50 -2.75 -5.00
C LEU A 144 -5.37 -3.88 -4.40
N ALA A 145 -6.60 -4.09 -4.88
CA ALA A 145 -7.46 -5.16 -4.37
C ALA A 145 -6.81 -6.55 -4.47
N PHE A 146 -6.04 -6.80 -5.55
CA PHE A 146 -5.29 -8.04 -5.67
C PHE A 146 -4.12 -8.11 -4.68
N VAL A 147 -3.40 -7.00 -4.46
CA VAL A 147 -2.31 -6.93 -3.48
C VAL A 147 -2.86 -7.08 -2.05
N VAL A 148 -3.99 -6.46 -1.75
CA VAL A 148 -4.69 -6.64 -0.46
C VAL A 148 -5.10 -8.09 -0.25
N LEU A 149 -5.61 -8.76 -1.30
CA LEU A 149 -5.92 -10.19 -1.24
C LEU A 149 -4.68 -11.02 -0.87
N MET A 150 -3.52 -10.71 -1.43
CA MET A 150 -2.26 -11.40 -1.09
C MET A 150 -1.86 -11.14 0.37
N ILE A 151 -1.96 -9.90 0.84
CA ILE A 151 -1.68 -9.52 2.23
C ILE A 151 -2.59 -10.31 3.18
N VAL A 152 -3.90 -10.33 2.93
CA VAL A 152 -4.88 -11.07 3.76
C VAL A 152 -4.67 -12.58 3.70
N ALA A 153 -4.36 -13.13 2.50
CA ALA A 153 -4.10 -14.55 2.33
C ALA A 153 -2.85 -15.04 3.08
N ALA A 154 -1.91 -14.15 3.40
CA ALA A 154 -0.73 -14.48 4.19
C ALA A 154 -1.01 -14.54 5.71
N VAL A 155 -2.11 -13.95 6.20
CA VAL A 155 -2.44 -13.92 7.64
C VAL A 155 -2.43 -15.31 8.30
N PRO A 156 -2.97 -16.37 7.72
CA PRO A 156 -2.89 -17.69 8.32
C PRO A 156 -1.45 -18.20 8.54
N ILE A 157 -0.55 -17.87 7.61
CA ILE A 157 0.87 -18.26 7.72
C ILE A 157 1.56 -17.45 8.83
N THR A 158 1.31 -16.15 8.91
CA THR A 158 1.83 -15.31 10.00
C THR A 158 1.25 -15.69 11.35
N ALA A 159 -0.01 -16.15 11.41
CA ALA A 159 -0.65 -16.61 12.63
C ALA A 159 -0.01 -17.88 13.22
N ILE A 160 0.64 -18.72 12.42
CA ILE A 160 1.39 -19.89 12.91
C ILE A 160 2.48 -19.48 13.89
N VAL A 161 3.06 -18.28 13.71
CA VAL A 161 4.11 -17.76 14.58
C VAL A 161 3.62 -17.55 16.01
N LEU A 162 2.33 -17.23 16.21
CA LEU A 162 1.73 -17.07 17.55
C LEU A 162 1.84 -18.35 18.40
N MET A 163 1.88 -19.53 17.75
CA MET A 163 2.00 -20.82 18.44
C MET A 163 3.38 -20.99 19.12
N TYR A 164 4.39 -20.27 18.66
CA TYR A 164 5.73 -20.30 19.24
C TYR A 164 5.92 -19.27 20.34
N GLY A 165 5.04 -18.25 20.44
CA GLY A 165 5.05 -17.24 21.55
C GLY A 165 6.05 -16.16 21.21
N GLY A 166 6.41 -15.53 20.42
CA GLY A 166 7.41 -14.46 20.16
C GLY A 166 6.84 -13.25 19.47
N ALA A 167 5.53 -13.27 19.19
CA ALA A 167 4.79 -12.13 18.63
C ALA A 167 3.37 -12.15 19.19
N SER A 168 2.75 -10.99 19.28
CA SER A 168 1.37 -10.81 19.69
C SER A 168 0.44 -10.65 18.48
N VAL A 169 -0.86 -10.80 18.70
CA VAL A 169 -1.88 -10.52 17.66
C VAL A 169 -1.77 -9.05 17.21
N GLU A 170 -1.44 -8.16 18.15
CA GLU A 170 -1.27 -6.73 17.84
C GLU A 170 -0.11 -6.49 16.88
N ASP A 171 0.99 -7.20 17.03
CA ASP A 171 2.15 -7.09 16.13
C ASP A 171 1.82 -7.54 14.71
N ILE A 172 1.03 -8.62 14.57
CA ILE A 172 0.52 -9.05 13.27
C ILE A 172 -0.36 -7.97 12.65
N VAL A 173 -1.25 -7.36 13.41
CA VAL A 173 -2.11 -6.28 12.90
C VAL A 173 -1.28 -5.07 12.48
N ARG A 174 -0.30 -4.66 13.29
CA ARG A 174 0.63 -3.57 12.95
C ARG A 174 1.40 -3.87 11.66
N GLN A 175 1.93 -5.09 11.54
CA GLN A 175 2.60 -5.57 10.33
C GLN A 175 1.70 -5.44 9.08
N GLN A 176 0.46 -5.94 9.17
CA GLN A 176 -0.48 -5.88 8.04
C GLN A 176 -0.83 -4.44 7.66
N LEU A 177 -0.96 -3.54 8.64
CA LEU A 177 -1.21 -2.11 8.39
C LEU A 177 -0.03 -1.44 7.66
N VAL A 178 1.20 -1.74 8.07
CA VAL A 178 2.41 -1.24 7.39
C VAL A 178 2.49 -1.76 5.95
N LEU A 179 2.22 -3.05 5.74
CA LEU A 179 2.19 -3.64 4.39
C LEU A 179 1.13 -2.99 3.50
N LEU A 180 -0.06 -2.75 4.06
CA LEU A 180 -1.15 -2.09 3.34
C LEU A 180 -0.79 -0.65 2.97
N ALA A 181 -0.26 0.14 3.92
CA ALA A 181 0.18 1.51 3.68
C ALA A 181 1.28 1.57 2.60
N THR A 182 2.26 0.65 2.68
CA THR A 182 3.33 0.51 1.69
C THR A 182 2.77 0.15 0.31
N ALA A 183 1.86 -0.82 0.21
CA ALA A 183 1.23 -1.21 -1.04
C ALA A 183 0.47 -0.05 -1.68
N VAL A 184 -0.26 0.74 -0.89
CA VAL A 184 -1.00 1.91 -1.37
C VAL A 184 -0.05 2.99 -1.87
N ALA A 185 1.03 3.29 -1.15
CA ALA A 185 2.02 4.29 -1.55
C ALA A 185 2.74 3.89 -2.84
N LEU A 186 3.30 2.68 -2.88
CA LEU A 186 4.02 2.18 -4.06
C LEU A 186 3.09 1.97 -5.26
N GLY A 187 1.85 1.55 -5.01
CA GLY A 187 0.82 1.48 -6.03
C GLY A 187 0.47 2.84 -6.63
N ALA A 188 0.38 3.87 -5.80
CA ALA A 188 0.15 5.25 -6.27
C ALA A 188 1.35 5.80 -7.05
N ILE A 189 2.59 5.49 -6.65
CA ILE A 189 3.81 5.83 -7.38
C ILE A 189 3.79 5.18 -8.78
N GLY A 190 3.48 3.87 -8.86
CA GLY A 190 3.38 3.16 -10.12
C GLY A 190 2.32 3.77 -11.05
N LEU A 191 1.15 4.07 -10.51
CA LEU A 191 0.07 4.71 -11.26
C LEU A 191 0.44 6.13 -11.73
N PHE A 192 1.15 6.91 -10.89
CA PHE A 192 1.63 8.25 -11.24
C PHE A 192 2.57 8.20 -12.44
N PHE A 193 3.58 7.32 -12.42
CA PHE A 193 4.48 7.17 -13.58
C PHE A 193 3.76 6.62 -14.80
N SER A 194 2.77 5.74 -14.61
CA SER A 194 1.90 5.28 -15.71
C SER A 194 1.09 6.42 -16.34
N ALA A 195 0.65 7.41 -15.56
CA ALA A 195 -0.04 8.59 -16.07
C ALA A 195 0.92 9.59 -16.75
N LEU A 196 2.15 9.71 -16.25
CA LEU A 196 3.16 10.63 -16.72
C LEU A 196 3.78 10.16 -18.04
N LEU A 197 4.16 8.88 -18.13
CA LEU A 197 4.89 8.32 -19.25
C LEU A 197 3.97 7.70 -20.30
N LYS A 198 4.38 7.79 -21.57
CA LYS A 198 3.63 7.23 -22.70
C LYS A 198 3.92 5.75 -22.93
N ARG A 199 5.07 5.25 -22.46
CA ARG A 199 5.53 3.87 -22.66
C ARG A 199 5.45 3.09 -21.35
N THR A 200 4.80 1.93 -21.41
CA THR A 200 4.59 1.07 -20.23
C THR A 200 5.90 0.61 -19.61
N GLN A 201 6.88 0.22 -20.42
CA GLN A 201 8.19 -0.22 -19.94
C GLN A 201 8.91 0.88 -19.16
N ALA A 202 8.93 2.12 -19.67
CA ALA A 202 9.55 3.25 -18.98
C ALA A 202 8.86 3.57 -17.65
N ALA A 203 7.52 3.50 -17.61
CA ALA A 203 6.76 3.70 -16.39
C ALA A 203 7.10 2.65 -15.33
N THR A 204 7.21 1.38 -15.73
CA THR A 204 7.56 0.28 -14.84
C THR A 204 8.98 0.43 -14.29
N VAL A 205 9.97 0.68 -15.13
CA VAL A 205 11.37 0.86 -14.72
C VAL A 205 11.50 2.04 -13.75
N LEU A 206 10.88 3.18 -14.06
CA LEU A 206 10.97 4.36 -13.19
C LEU A 206 10.27 4.13 -11.84
N SER A 207 9.19 3.36 -11.83
CA SER A 207 8.51 2.96 -10.59
C SER A 207 9.41 2.11 -9.69
N TYR A 208 10.15 1.15 -10.27
CA TYR A 208 11.10 0.33 -9.51
C TYR A 208 12.33 1.12 -9.07
N ILE A 209 12.85 2.03 -9.89
CA ILE A 209 13.95 2.93 -9.49
C ILE A 209 13.50 3.79 -8.30
N THR A 210 12.29 4.34 -8.34
CA THR A 210 11.77 5.13 -7.23
C THR A 210 11.56 4.29 -5.98
N MET A 211 11.04 3.06 -6.10
CA MET A 211 10.93 2.13 -4.98
C MET A 211 12.29 1.84 -4.36
N LEU A 212 13.31 1.54 -5.18
CA LEU A 212 14.67 1.29 -4.71
C LEU A 212 15.28 2.53 -4.06
N ALA A 213 15.06 3.71 -4.62
CA ALA A 213 15.51 4.98 -4.02
C ALA A 213 14.86 5.24 -2.66
N LEU A 214 13.57 4.91 -2.50
CA LEU A 214 12.86 5.04 -1.23
C LEU A 214 13.31 4.01 -0.18
N THR A 215 13.62 2.78 -0.58
CA THR A 215 13.98 1.71 0.36
C THR A 215 15.48 1.74 0.71
N VAL A 216 16.35 1.70 -0.30
CA VAL A 216 17.79 1.63 -0.11
C VAL A 216 18.42 3.02 -0.08
N GLY A 217 17.98 3.92 -0.98
CA GLY A 217 18.57 5.24 -1.12
C GLY A 217 18.39 6.11 0.13
N THR A 218 17.26 6.05 0.81
CA THR A 218 17.01 6.82 2.04
C THR A 218 17.89 6.34 3.19
N VAL A 219 18.09 5.03 3.36
CA VAL A 219 18.99 4.47 4.38
C VAL A 219 20.44 4.83 4.09
N MET A 220 20.86 4.72 2.82
CA MET A 220 22.21 5.11 2.43
C MET A 220 22.47 6.60 2.64
N LEU A 221 21.50 7.44 2.26
CA LEU A 221 21.61 8.88 2.45
C LEU A 221 21.68 9.26 3.94
N PHE A 222 20.84 8.63 4.75
CA PHE A 222 20.86 8.84 6.21
C PHE A 222 22.17 8.36 6.83
N GLY A 223 22.66 7.17 6.48
CA GLY A 223 23.92 6.62 6.96
C GLY A 223 25.11 7.50 6.55
N PHE A 224 25.17 7.95 5.29
CA PHE A 224 26.20 8.87 4.83
C PHE A 224 26.18 10.21 5.57
N TRP A 225 24.99 10.77 5.80
CA TRP A 225 24.83 12.00 6.58
C TRP A 225 25.32 11.83 8.02
N THR A 226 24.98 10.70 8.66
CA THR A 226 25.42 10.38 10.01
C THR A 226 26.95 10.27 10.08
N LEU A 227 27.60 9.65 9.09
CA LEU A 227 29.06 9.56 9.03
C LEU A 227 29.73 10.94 8.91
N LEU A 228 29.17 11.83 8.08
CA LEU A 228 29.68 13.20 7.93
C LEU A 228 29.59 13.99 9.25
N ILE A 229 28.45 13.91 9.94
CA ILE A 229 28.25 14.59 11.22
C ILE A 229 29.20 14.03 12.31
N ASN A 230 29.37 12.72 12.34
CA ASN A 230 30.27 12.11 13.32
C ASN A 230 31.74 12.53 13.13
N GLN A 231 32.17 12.82 11.91
CA GLN A 231 33.51 13.39 11.65
C GLN A 231 33.63 14.81 12.22
N GLU A 232 32.57 15.62 12.13
CA GLU A 232 32.59 16.98 12.70
C GLU A 232 32.50 16.97 14.22
N ASN A 233 31.77 16.03 14.82
CA ASN A 233 31.60 15.90 16.27
C ASN A 233 32.84 15.32 16.98
N GLY A 234 33.83 14.84 16.26
CA GLY A 234 35.06 14.21 16.82
C GLY A 234 35.94 15.11 17.69
N PHE A 235 35.72 16.42 17.76
CA PHE A 235 36.39 17.37 18.60
C PHE A 235 35.61 17.87 19.84
N GLY A 236 34.45 17.30 20.14
CA GLY A 236 33.78 17.40 21.46
C GLY A 236 33.28 18.78 21.92
N ILE A 237 33.20 19.78 21.08
CA ILE A 237 32.79 21.14 21.46
C ILE A 237 31.46 21.47 20.77
N GLY A 238 30.32 21.06 21.35
CA GLY A 238 28.98 21.46 20.91
C GLY A 238 27.93 20.38 21.14
N PRO A 239 26.62 20.74 21.10
CA PRO A 239 25.57 19.75 21.18
C PRO A 239 25.67 18.82 19.97
N PRO A 240 25.49 17.47 20.15
CA PRO A 240 25.63 16.50 19.09
C PRO A 240 24.58 16.82 17.99
N ARG A 241 25.08 17.19 16.81
CA ARG A 241 24.19 17.33 15.63
C ARG A 241 23.67 15.95 15.24
N ARG A 242 22.40 15.82 14.98
CA ARG A 242 21.75 14.56 14.56
C ARG A 242 21.31 14.66 13.11
N ALA A 243 21.39 13.54 12.39
CA ALA A 243 20.81 13.46 11.06
C ALA A 243 19.28 13.64 11.13
N PRO A 244 18.64 14.27 10.11
CA PRO A 244 17.19 14.52 10.13
C PRO A 244 16.43 13.20 10.04
N GLU A 245 15.75 12.82 11.11
CA GLU A 245 14.92 11.60 11.19
C GLU A 245 13.81 11.55 10.13
N GLN A 246 13.38 12.72 9.63
CA GLN A 246 12.33 12.83 8.62
C GLN A 246 12.67 12.07 7.32
N LEU A 247 13.96 11.85 7.01
CA LEU A 247 14.39 11.06 5.86
C LEU A 247 13.94 9.58 5.99
N LEU A 248 13.85 9.08 7.22
CA LEU A 248 13.45 7.70 7.48
C LEU A 248 11.93 7.49 7.39
N TYR A 249 11.12 8.56 7.51
CA TYR A 249 9.65 8.45 7.46
C TYR A 249 9.11 8.07 6.08
N VAL A 250 9.93 8.07 5.06
CA VAL A 250 9.53 7.66 3.70
C VAL A 250 10.02 6.24 3.37
N ASN A 251 10.65 5.55 4.35
CA ASN A 251 11.21 4.22 4.14
C ASN A 251 10.28 3.11 4.68
N PRO A 252 9.78 2.21 3.82
CA PRO A 252 8.92 1.12 4.26
C PRO A 252 9.68 0.06 5.10
N GLY A 253 10.99 -0.10 4.85
CA GLY A 253 11.83 -1.00 5.63
C GLY A 253 11.94 -0.58 7.09
N ILE A 254 12.15 0.71 7.35
CA ILE A 254 12.22 1.27 8.70
C ILE A 254 10.87 1.10 9.44
N ALA A 255 9.74 1.31 8.75
CA ALA A 255 8.42 1.06 9.34
C ALA A 255 8.26 -0.41 9.78
N MET A 256 8.72 -1.34 8.95
CA MET A 256 8.66 -2.77 9.27
C MET A 256 9.63 -3.14 10.40
N LEU A 257 10.85 -2.61 10.39
CA LEU A 257 11.83 -2.83 11.46
C LEU A 257 11.33 -2.28 12.81
N ASP A 258 10.62 -1.14 12.80
CA ASP A 258 10.00 -0.58 14.01
C ASP A 258 8.91 -1.50 14.58
N VAL A 259 8.08 -2.10 13.73
CA VAL A 259 7.07 -3.08 14.16
C VAL A 259 7.72 -4.32 14.74
N VAL A 260 8.71 -4.87 14.04
CA VAL A 260 9.36 -6.13 14.43
C VAL A 260 10.28 -5.95 15.63
N GLY A 261 10.97 -4.80 15.72
CA GLY A 261 11.89 -4.50 16.83
C GLY A 261 11.18 -4.28 18.17
N ASN A 262 9.90 -3.86 18.13
CA ASN A 262 9.11 -3.64 19.35
C ASN A 262 8.27 -4.86 19.75
N THR A 263 8.46 -6.04 19.15
CA THR A 263 7.81 -7.28 19.58
C THR A 263 8.44 -7.77 20.89
N GLU A 264 7.62 -8.06 21.92
CA GLU A 264 8.07 -8.63 23.19
C GLU A 264 8.11 -10.17 23.13
N PRO A 265 8.98 -10.84 23.93
CA PRO A 265 9.96 -10.35 24.90
C PRO A 265 11.41 -10.40 24.36
N GLY A 266 12.09 -9.31 24.44
CA GLY A 266 13.55 -9.27 24.25
C GLY A 266 14.05 -9.16 22.84
N GLY A 267 13.24 -8.64 21.90
CA GLY A 267 13.58 -8.21 20.55
C GLY A 267 14.86 -8.76 19.93
N PHE A 268 14.94 -8.90 18.65
CA PHE A 268 16.20 -9.16 17.98
C PHE A 268 17.19 -8.08 18.41
N GLY A 269 18.04 -8.35 19.39
CA GLY A 269 18.93 -7.35 20.01
C GLY A 269 19.67 -6.50 18.97
N GLY A 270 19.99 -7.09 17.81
CA GLY A 270 20.59 -6.38 16.69
C GLY A 270 19.64 -5.37 16.00
N ILE A 271 18.34 -5.66 15.87
CA ILE A 271 17.37 -4.73 15.26
C ILE A 271 17.06 -3.59 16.22
N ASN A 272 16.87 -3.87 17.50
CA ASN A 272 16.66 -2.85 18.51
C ASN A 272 17.89 -1.94 18.66
N ALA A 273 19.10 -2.51 18.61
CA ALA A 273 20.33 -1.75 18.61
C ALA A 273 20.44 -0.86 17.37
N LEU A 274 20.09 -1.37 16.19
CA LEU A 274 20.05 -0.59 14.96
C LEU A 274 19.03 0.56 15.07
N LEU A 275 17.82 0.28 15.56
CA LEU A 275 16.77 1.29 15.75
C LEU A 275 17.20 2.34 16.79
N ALA A 276 17.77 1.94 17.92
CA ALA A 276 18.32 2.82 18.94
C ALA A 276 19.43 3.71 18.34
N GLN A 277 20.33 3.13 17.57
CA GLN A 277 21.37 3.88 16.87
C GLN A 277 20.79 4.89 15.86
N LEU A 278 19.75 4.49 15.10
CA LEU A 278 19.06 5.38 14.17
C LEU A 278 18.31 6.51 14.90
N ARG A 279 17.80 6.25 16.10
CA ARG A 279 17.17 7.24 16.99
C ARG A 279 18.20 8.14 17.71
N GLY A 280 19.49 7.79 17.61
CA GLY A 280 20.58 8.46 18.35
C GLY A 280 20.53 8.18 19.86
N GLU A 281 19.89 7.09 20.24
CA GLU A 281 19.91 6.52 21.59
C GLU A 281 21.14 5.64 21.71
N THR A 282 21.81 5.63 22.88
CA THR A 282 22.87 4.66 23.12
C THR A 282 22.25 3.27 23.19
N PRO A 283 22.59 2.34 22.27
CA PRO A 283 22.03 1.00 22.33
C PRO A 283 22.43 0.37 23.66
N ASN A 284 21.44 0.02 24.45
CA ASN A 284 21.68 -0.73 25.69
C ASN A 284 21.98 -2.18 25.30
N PHE A 285 23.22 -2.47 24.98
CA PHE A 285 23.69 -3.82 24.72
C PHE A 285 23.77 -4.58 26.04
N GLY A 286 22.65 -5.28 26.37
CA GLY A 286 22.70 -6.37 27.33
C GLY A 286 23.27 -5.98 28.69
N GLY A 287 22.62 -5.05 29.38
CA GLY A 287 22.68 -5.04 30.81
C GLY A 287 22.04 -6.31 31.32
N GLY A 288 22.77 -7.10 32.15
CA GLY A 288 22.18 -8.22 32.88
C GLY A 288 21.06 -7.72 33.78
N VAL A 289 20.19 -8.61 34.20
CA VAL A 289 19.28 -8.35 35.31
C VAL A 289 20.05 -8.74 36.57
N ASP A 290 20.38 -7.77 37.40
CA ASP A 290 20.97 -8.08 38.70
C ASP A 290 19.82 -8.22 39.72
N CYS A 291 19.73 -9.40 40.31
CA CYS A 291 18.70 -9.72 41.28
C CYS A 291 19.33 -9.74 42.67
N VAL A 292 19.05 -8.75 43.51
CA VAL A 292 19.45 -8.69 44.89
C VAL A 292 18.18 -8.77 45.77
N ALA A 293 18.09 -9.80 46.60
CA ALA A 293 17.01 -10.00 47.57
C ALA A 293 15.58 -9.93 46.95
N ASP A 294 15.30 -10.73 45.90
CA ASP A 294 14.03 -10.81 45.17
C ASP A 294 13.62 -9.56 44.34
N VAL A 295 14.47 -8.52 44.31
CA VAL A 295 14.26 -7.36 43.47
C VAL A 295 15.22 -7.44 42.27
N CYS A 296 14.70 -7.76 41.10
CA CYS A 296 15.46 -7.80 39.88
C CYS A 296 15.42 -6.42 39.21
N GLN A 297 16.60 -5.77 39.07
CA GLN A 297 16.72 -4.50 38.38
C GLN A 297 17.61 -4.66 37.13
N PRO A 298 17.22 -4.07 35.99
CA PRO A 298 18.10 -4.04 34.84
C PRO A 298 19.35 -3.22 35.18
N VAL A 299 20.53 -3.80 34.92
CA VAL A 299 21.83 -3.14 35.12
C VAL A 299 22.49 -2.92 33.77
N ASP A 300 23.28 -1.84 33.65
CA ASP A 300 24.13 -1.60 32.49
C ASP A 300 25.29 -2.62 32.44
N GLN A 301 26.06 -2.57 31.35
CA GLN A 301 27.23 -3.45 31.17
C GLN A 301 28.31 -3.28 32.29
N PHE A 302 28.16 -2.28 33.14
CA PHE A 302 29.03 -1.99 34.27
C PHE A 302 28.42 -2.38 35.62
N GLY A 303 27.21 -2.99 35.63
CA GLY A 303 26.52 -3.40 36.86
C GLY A 303 25.76 -2.28 37.57
N ASN A 304 25.64 -1.07 36.98
CA ASN A 304 24.86 0.00 37.59
C ASN A 304 23.35 -0.17 37.27
N PRO A 305 22.45 0.05 38.26
CA PRO A 305 21.04 0.01 38.01
C PRO A 305 20.66 1.06 36.98
N VAL A 306 20.04 0.59 35.88
CA VAL A 306 19.47 1.47 34.85
C VAL A 306 18.08 1.89 35.33
N ASP A 307 17.95 3.16 35.72
CA ASP A 307 16.63 3.74 36.02
C ASP A 307 15.74 3.56 34.78
N GLN A 308 14.68 2.77 34.91
CA GLN A 308 13.66 2.57 33.87
C GLN A 308 12.85 3.84 33.55
N ALA A 309 13.21 4.97 34.17
CA ALA A 309 12.65 6.29 33.89
C ALA A 309 13.26 6.97 32.63
N VAL A 310 13.94 6.24 31.75
CA VAL A 310 14.02 6.71 30.37
C VAL A 310 12.63 6.56 29.80
N GLU A 311 11.83 7.61 29.99
CA GLU A 311 10.58 7.81 29.29
C GLU A 311 10.73 7.25 27.89
N SER A 312 10.01 6.17 27.59
CA SER A 312 9.77 5.66 26.25
C SER A 312 8.94 6.71 25.46
N GLY A 313 9.48 7.93 25.43
CA GLY A 313 8.95 9.10 24.75
C GLY A 313 9.17 9.06 23.23
N SER A 314 9.91 8.09 22.73
CA SER A 314 10.00 7.86 21.29
C SER A 314 8.80 7.02 20.85
N GLY A 315 7.68 7.70 20.64
CA GLY A 315 6.47 7.05 20.08
C GLY A 315 6.85 6.24 18.83
N TYR A 316 6.15 5.13 18.63
CA TYR A 316 6.32 4.27 17.44
C TYR A 316 6.45 5.08 16.14
N TRP A 317 7.43 4.75 15.33
CA TRP A 317 7.64 5.42 14.03
C TRP A 317 6.65 4.93 12.97
N TRP A 318 6.23 3.67 13.05
CA TRP A 318 5.36 3.06 12.05
C TRP A 318 4.06 3.84 11.77
N PRO A 319 3.34 4.45 12.77
CA PRO A 319 2.12 5.18 12.47
C PRO A 319 2.40 6.47 11.69
N ARG A 320 3.49 7.15 12.02
CA ARG A 320 3.92 8.36 11.30
C ARG A 320 4.28 8.03 9.85
N ILE A 321 5.01 6.93 9.64
CA ILE A 321 5.38 6.43 8.30
C ILE A 321 4.12 6.02 7.54
N ALA A 322 3.19 5.29 8.14
CA ALA A 322 1.93 4.90 7.51
C ALA A 322 1.10 6.13 7.07
N ILE A 323 1.02 7.16 7.92
CA ILE A 323 0.32 8.41 7.59
C ILE A 323 1.01 9.13 6.43
N THR A 324 2.35 9.22 6.42
CA THR A 324 3.10 9.84 5.32
C THR A 324 2.90 9.10 4.01
N PHE A 325 2.82 7.76 4.04
CA PHE A 325 2.54 6.94 2.86
C PHE A 325 1.14 7.15 2.30
N VAL A 326 0.13 7.21 3.17
CA VAL A 326 -1.26 7.50 2.76
C VAL A 326 -1.36 8.92 2.19
N ALA A 327 -0.71 9.90 2.81
CA ALA A 327 -0.67 11.28 2.32
C ALA A 327 0.04 11.37 0.95
N LEU A 328 1.18 10.70 0.79
CA LEU A 328 1.91 10.62 -0.48
C LEU A 328 1.05 9.96 -1.56
N ALA A 329 0.37 8.86 -1.24
CA ALA A 329 -0.52 8.17 -2.16
C ALA A 329 -1.69 9.06 -2.61
N ALA A 330 -2.31 9.79 -1.68
CA ALA A 330 -3.39 10.72 -2.00
C ALA A 330 -2.90 11.85 -2.92
N LEU A 331 -1.73 12.45 -2.63
CA LEU A 331 -1.10 13.48 -3.44
C LEU A 331 -0.81 12.98 -4.86
N LEU A 332 -0.15 11.83 -4.98
CA LEU A 332 0.22 11.25 -6.29
C LEU A 332 -1.01 10.84 -7.10
N THR A 333 -2.02 10.27 -6.45
CA THR A 333 -3.29 9.94 -7.11
C THR A 333 -3.99 11.20 -7.60
N PHE A 334 -4.03 12.25 -6.78
CA PHE A 334 -4.56 13.55 -7.21
C PHE A 334 -3.80 14.12 -8.41
N LEU A 335 -2.48 14.08 -8.39
CA LEU A 335 -1.63 14.56 -9.49
C LEU A 335 -1.85 13.73 -10.76
N SER A 336 -1.98 12.41 -10.63
CA SER A 336 -2.32 11.51 -11.73
C SER A 336 -3.64 11.89 -12.41
N THR A 337 -4.65 12.29 -11.63
CA THR A 337 -5.94 12.76 -12.21
C THR A 337 -5.76 14.01 -13.07
N ARG A 338 -4.80 14.87 -12.71
CA ARG A 338 -4.49 16.08 -13.47
C ARG A 338 -3.74 15.80 -14.77
N LEU A 339 -2.93 14.73 -14.79
CA LEU A 339 -2.15 14.31 -15.96
C LEU A 339 -2.98 13.56 -17.00
N VAL A 340 -3.99 12.81 -16.57
CA VAL A 340 -4.85 12.00 -17.46
C VAL A 340 -5.75 12.89 -18.32
N VAL A 341 -6.17 14.07 -17.82
CA VAL A 341 -7.06 14.99 -18.56
C VAL A 341 -6.27 15.88 -19.50
N PRO A 342 -6.46 15.78 -20.83
CA PRO A 342 -5.86 16.70 -21.78
C PRO A 342 -6.26 18.16 -21.50
N ALA A 343 -5.33 19.10 -21.71
CA ALA A 343 -5.55 20.50 -21.39
C ALA A 343 -6.78 21.10 -22.11
N GLY A 344 -7.07 20.66 -23.35
CA GLY A 344 -8.24 21.10 -24.11
C GLY A 344 -9.58 20.62 -23.53
N MET A 345 -9.61 19.46 -22.89
CA MET A 345 -10.84 18.87 -22.36
C MET A 345 -11.20 19.42 -20.96
N ARG A 346 -10.21 19.99 -20.25
CA ARG A 346 -10.43 20.67 -18.96
C ARG A 346 -11.44 21.83 -19.09
N TRP A 347 -11.45 22.47 -20.23
CA TRP A 347 -12.36 23.59 -20.53
C TRP A 347 -13.81 23.14 -20.81
N ALA A 348 -13.98 22.02 -21.48
CA ALA A 348 -15.28 21.44 -21.82
C ALA A 348 -16.05 20.94 -20.58
N PHE A 349 -15.36 20.34 -19.59
CA PHE A 349 -15.96 19.93 -18.32
C PHE A 349 -16.40 21.10 -17.45
N ARG A 350 -15.74 22.26 -17.54
CA ARG A 350 -16.10 23.47 -16.80
C ARG A 350 -17.32 24.18 -17.38
N ARG A 351 -17.65 23.92 -18.65
CA ARG A 351 -18.77 24.55 -19.38
C ARG A 351 -20.04 23.70 -19.52
N ARG A 352 -20.13 22.52 -18.90
CA ARG A 352 -21.44 21.84 -18.83
C ARG A 352 -22.38 22.65 -17.91
N ARG A 353 -22.87 23.78 -18.45
CA ARG A 353 -24.14 24.35 -18.02
C ARG A 353 -25.19 23.26 -18.22
N PRO A 354 -26.21 23.18 -17.35
CA PRO A 354 -27.31 22.26 -17.56
C PRO A 354 -27.83 22.49 -18.99
N ALA A 355 -27.97 21.39 -19.73
CA ALA A 355 -28.55 21.45 -21.07
C ALA A 355 -29.84 22.25 -20.97
N VAL A 356 -29.86 23.37 -21.67
CA VAL A 356 -31.10 24.10 -21.93
C VAL A 356 -32.09 23.05 -22.48
N ALA A 357 -33.20 22.88 -21.81
CA ALA A 357 -34.25 21.97 -22.20
C ALA A 357 -34.47 22.10 -23.71
N ALA A 358 -34.27 21.01 -24.43
CA ALA A 358 -34.56 20.98 -25.85
C ALA A 358 -35.98 21.51 -26.04
N ARG A 359 -36.13 22.61 -26.75
CA ARG A 359 -37.46 23.06 -27.19
C ARG A 359 -38.09 21.90 -27.92
N PRO A 360 -39.35 21.56 -27.63
CA PRO A 360 -40.01 20.55 -28.40
C PRO A 360 -40.03 21.05 -29.87
N ILE A 361 -39.47 20.26 -30.76
CA ILE A 361 -39.60 20.48 -32.20
C ILE A 361 -41.06 20.28 -32.48
N SER A 362 -41.79 21.38 -32.71
CA SER A 362 -43.11 21.30 -33.31
C SER A 362 -42.92 20.83 -34.76
N VAL A 363 -43.15 19.55 -35.00
CA VAL A 363 -43.25 19.02 -36.35
C VAL A 363 -44.56 19.61 -36.90
N GLY A 364 -44.43 20.71 -37.65
CA GLY A 364 -45.52 21.19 -38.49
C GLY A 364 -45.86 20.08 -39.48
N VAL A 365 -47.04 19.52 -39.34
CA VAL A 365 -47.60 18.67 -40.39
C VAL A 365 -47.88 19.59 -41.56
N GLU A 366 -46.98 19.67 -42.50
CA GLU A 366 -47.14 20.31 -43.78
C GLU A 366 -48.09 19.40 -44.60
N ASN A 367 -49.32 19.83 -44.77
CA ASN A 367 -50.30 19.18 -45.65
C ASN A 367 -49.72 19.17 -47.05
N VAL A 368 -49.26 18.03 -47.52
CA VAL A 368 -48.97 17.79 -48.95
C VAL A 368 -50.30 17.54 -49.66
N PRO A 369 -50.72 18.43 -50.57
CA PRO A 369 -51.93 18.19 -51.39
C PRO A 369 -51.53 17.20 -52.48
N GLY A 370 -52.19 16.03 -52.52
CA GLY A 370 -52.08 15.08 -53.61
C GLY A 370 -51.69 13.65 -53.26
N GLN A 371 -52.44 13.01 -52.41
CA GLN A 371 -52.50 11.55 -52.43
C GLN A 371 -53.94 11.16 -52.83
N ALA A 372 -54.02 10.64 -54.07
CA ALA A 372 -55.21 9.99 -54.60
C ALA A 372 -55.61 8.80 -53.74
N THR A 373 -56.89 8.75 -53.40
CA THR A 373 -57.56 7.65 -52.74
C THR A 373 -57.33 6.37 -53.54
N VAL A 374 -56.80 5.35 -52.88
CA VAL A 374 -56.77 3.97 -53.40
C VAL A 374 -58.18 3.40 -53.22
N GLU A 375 -59.01 3.69 -54.19
CA GLU A 375 -60.26 3.02 -54.44
C GLU A 375 -60.26 2.78 -55.93
N ASP A 376 -59.75 1.69 -56.38
CA ASP A 376 -60.09 0.96 -57.61
C ASP A 376 -59.00 -0.09 -57.95
N ILE A 377 -59.02 -1.22 -57.30
CA ILE A 377 -58.47 -2.44 -57.92
C ILE A 377 -59.54 -3.51 -57.72
N GLY A 378 -60.32 -3.65 -58.80
CA GLY A 378 -61.35 -4.67 -58.96
C GLY A 378 -60.76 -6.09 -58.90
N GLU A 379 -61.64 -6.96 -58.45
CA GLU A 379 -61.66 -8.40 -58.54
C GLU A 379 -61.01 -8.93 -59.85
N VAL A 380 -60.10 -9.88 -59.73
CA VAL A 380 -59.87 -10.93 -60.73
C VAL A 380 -59.70 -12.24 -59.98
N GLU A 381 -60.80 -13.05 -60.06
CA GLU A 381 -60.79 -14.50 -59.96
C GLU A 381 -60.38 -15.13 -61.31
N PRO A 382 -60.17 -16.45 -61.36
CA PRO A 382 -59.93 -17.51 -60.39
C PRO A 382 -58.50 -18.01 -60.30
#